data_f39eb6279ffce269aeb58e325c98a80a
#
_entry.id   f39eb6279ffce269aeb58e325c98a80a
#
_cell.length_a   1.000
_cell.length_b   1.000
_cell.length_c   1.000
_cell.angle_alpha   90.00
_cell.angle_beta   90.00
_cell.angle_gamma   90.00
#
_symmetry.space_group_name_H-M   'P 1'
#
loop_
_entity.id
_entity.type
_entity.pdbx_description
1 polymer ?
#
loop_
_entity_poly.entity_id
_entity_poly.type
_entity_poly.pdbx_seq_one_letter_code
_entity_poly.pdbx_strand_id
1 'polypeptide(L)'
;FNISKNINEVKELGPGNADIISSGSVSNAYFITRVGHAIGSYYLPVVEGVYKNQEEVDAALHYKDSPTNYGLADTKPGDFKFKDVNGDGILDISDTDRAIVGNYMPDFTYGFGANLAWKGIDFGIIFQGVQGNEILNLSRRYFYNHEGNMNNYKGSLNRWKSETDTGSGMNVRANRVSKGQNGTTSTWHVEDGSYLRIKNISLGYTLPAKWIRNAYLQSARVYCSIQNPFTFTNYEGYNPEVSNRSAATTNGEDYGVYPLSRTTSIGINLTF
;
A
#
# COMPACT_ATOMS: atom_id res chain seq x y z
N PHE A 1 14.06 2.44 22.75
CA PHE A 1 14.00 3.03 21.41
C PHE A 1 15.02 2.36 20.51
N ASN A 2 14.61 2.03 19.32
CA ASN A 2 15.47 1.57 18.26
C ASN A 2 15.08 2.24 16.94
N ILE A 3 16.04 2.42 16.04
CA ILE A 3 15.85 2.86 14.67
C ILE A 3 16.81 2.08 13.78
N SER A 4 16.35 1.68 12.61
CA SER A 4 17.16 0.99 11.62
C SER A 4 16.92 1.61 10.25
N LYS A 5 17.99 1.83 9.51
CA LYS A 5 17.99 2.24 8.11
C LYS A 5 18.77 1.22 7.29
N ASN A 6 18.16 0.76 6.23
CA ASN A 6 18.79 -0.11 5.25
C ASN A 6 18.70 0.53 3.87
N ILE A 7 19.81 0.65 3.18
CA ILE A 7 19.86 1.18 1.81
C ILE A 7 20.14 0.01 0.87
N ASN A 8 19.20 -0.23 -0.03
CA ASN A 8 19.33 -1.26 -1.05
C ASN A 8 19.58 -0.59 -2.42
N GLU A 9 20.65 -0.98 -3.09
CA GLU A 9 20.98 -0.50 -4.43
C GLU A 9 21.67 -1.63 -5.21
N VAL A 10 21.17 -1.90 -6.39
CA VAL A 10 21.78 -2.84 -7.33
C VAL A 10 23.04 -2.20 -7.93
N LYS A 11 24.21 -2.78 -7.68
CA LYS A 11 25.49 -2.26 -8.18
C LYS A 11 25.88 -2.86 -9.52
N GLU A 12 25.52 -4.13 -9.73
CA GLU A 12 25.86 -4.87 -10.95
C GLU A 12 24.81 -5.95 -11.20
N LEU A 13 24.54 -6.24 -12.45
CA LEU A 13 23.74 -7.35 -12.92
C LEU A 13 24.65 -8.28 -13.75
N GLY A 14 24.09 -9.35 -14.30
CA GLY A 14 24.83 -10.26 -15.16
C GLY A 14 25.51 -9.58 -16.38
N PRO A 15 26.12 -10.31 -17.27
CA PRO A 15 26.85 -9.75 -18.41
C PRO A 15 26.03 -8.72 -19.19
N GLY A 16 26.56 -7.49 -19.34
CA GLY A 16 25.91 -6.38 -20.03
C GLY A 16 24.95 -5.55 -19.18
N ASN A 17 24.78 -5.83 -17.88
CA ASN A 17 23.89 -5.08 -16.96
C ASN A 17 22.46 -4.91 -17.50
N ALA A 18 21.95 -5.90 -18.22
CA ALA A 18 20.60 -5.86 -18.75
C ALA A 18 19.55 -5.83 -17.61
N ASP A 19 18.54 -4.99 -17.76
CA ASP A 19 17.44 -4.90 -16.81
C ASP A 19 16.72 -6.23 -16.64
N ILE A 20 16.34 -6.55 -15.41
CA ILE A 20 15.51 -7.71 -15.10
C ILE A 20 14.08 -7.22 -14.83
N ILE A 21 13.16 -7.51 -15.74
CA ILE A 21 11.75 -7.20 -15.58
C ILE A 21 11.02 -8.42 -15.02
N SER A 22 10.33 -8.25 -13.92
CA SER A 22 9.52 -9.27 -13.26
C SER A 22 8.05 -8.90 -13.29
N SER A 23 7.17 -9.90 -13.47
CA SER A 23 5.72 -9.69 -13.43
C SER A 23 5.17 -9.97 -12.04
N GLY A 24 4.27 -9.13 -11.58
CA GLY A 24 3.53 -9.31 -10.33
C GLY A 24 2.31 -10.24 -10.46
N SER A 25 1.44 -10.20 -9.46
CA SER A 25 0.26 -11.09 -9.35
C SER A 25 -0.84 -10.80 -10.36
N VAL A 26 -0.84 -9.64 -10.98
CA VAL A 26 -1.82 -9.27 -12.03
C VAL A 26 -1.11 -8.82 -13.30
N SER A 27 -1.81 -8.93 -14.42
CA SER A 27 -1.33 -8.42 -15.70
C SER A 27 -0.96 -6.93 -15.59
N ASN A 28 0.15 -6.55 -16.22
CA ASN A 28 0.69 -5.20 -16.22
C ASN A 28 1.17 -4.66 -14.86
N ALA A 29 1.28 -5.51 -13.83
CA ALA A 29 2.05 -5.18 -12.63
C ALA A 29 3.52 -5.56 -12.89
N TYR A 30 4.36 -4.58 -13.19
CA TYR A 30 5.76 -4.81 -13.50
C TYR A 30 6.67 -4.23 -12.45
N PHE A 31 7.74 -4.97 -12.21
CA PHE A 31 8.84 -4.61 -11.34
C PHE A 31 10.13 -4.66 -12.15
N ILE A 32 11.06 -3.80 -11.83
CA ILE A 32 12.35 -3.77 -12.49
C ILE A 32 13.48 -3.86 -11.47
N THR A 33 14.49 -4.63 -11.81
CA THR A 33 15.77 -4.62 -11.13
C THR A 33 16.78 -4.04 -12.10
N ARG A 34 17.28 -2.84 -11.82
CA ARG A 34 18.16 -2.03 -12.65
C ARG A 34 19.32 -1.51 -11.82
N VAL A 35 20.51 -1.44 -12.41
CA VAL A 35 21.67 -0.83 -11.77
C VAL A 35 21.39 0.61 -11.34
N GLY A 36 21.80 0.97 -10.12
CA GLY A 36 21.56 2.29 -9.52
C GLY A 36 20.21 2.44 -8.83
N HIS A 37 19.35 1.42 -8.82
CA HIS A 37 18.05 1.43 -8.19
C HIS A 37 17.90 0.30 -7.16
N ALA A 38 16.88 0.39 -6.31
CA ALA A 38 16.55 -0.70 -5.41
C ALA A 38 16.05 -1.93 -6.20
N ILE A 39 16.35 -3.12 -5.69
CA ILE A 39 15.86 -4.37 -6.28
C ILE A 39 14.33 -4.39 -6.28
N GLY A 40 13.72 -4.81 -7.40
CA GLY A 40 12.28 -4.95 -7.51
C GLY A 40 11.52 -3.62 -7.39
N SER A 41 12.08 -2.53 -7.92
CA SER A 41 11.39 -1.24 -8.00
C SER A 41 10.16 -1.33 -8.89
N TYR A 42 9.10 -0.58 -8.58
CA TYR A 42 7.87 -0.54 -9.38
C TYR A 42 8.14 0.13 -10.73
N TYR A 43 7.82 -0.57 -11.82
CA TYR A 43 8.04 -0.12 -13.19
C TYR A 43 6.71 -0.04 -13.92
N LEU A 44 6.06 1.14 -13.87
CA LEU A 44 4.66 1.31 -14.20
C LEU A 44 4.43 2.53 -15.10
N PRO A 45 3.33 2.50 -15.90
CA PRO A 45 2.83 3.68 -16.58
C PRO A 45 2.47 4.77 -15.58
N VAL A 46 2.76 6.02 -15.93
CA VAL A 46 2.46 7.19 -15.10
C VAL A 46 1.11 7.76 -15.48
N VAL A 47 0.20 7.85 -14.51
CA VAL A 47 -1.10 8.51 -14.65
C VAL A 47 -0.96 9.97 -14.25
N GLU A 48 -1.34 10.88 -15.14
CA GLU A 48 -1.38 12.33 -14.88
C GLU A 48 -2.75 12.80 -14.33
N GLY A 49 -3.77 11.98 -14.46
CA GLY A 49 -5.14 12.28 -14.07
C GLY A 49 -6.15 11.56 -14.95
N VAL A 50 -7.33 12.15 -15.07
CA VAL A 50 -8.36 11.71 -16.01
C VAL A 50 -8.63 12.79 -17.03
N TYR A 51 -9.01 12.41 -18.27
CA TYR A 51 -9.47 13.37 -19.28
C TYR A 51 -10.72 14.09 -18.75
N LYS A 52 -10.70 15.42 -18.72
CA LYS A 52 -11.78 16.22 -18.15
C LYS A 52 -12.98 16.33 -19.09
N ASN A 53 -12.72 16.47 -20.38
CA ASN A 53 -13.70 16.72 -21.43
C ASN A 53 -13.28 16.07 -22.76
N GLN A 54 -14.14 16.15 -23.76
CA GLN A 54 -13.90 15.58 -25.08
C GLN A 54 -12.74 16.27 -25.81
N GLU A 55 -12.53 17.57 -25.60
CA GLU A 55 -11.43 18.33 -26.22
C GLU A 55 -10.06 17.79 -25.77
N GLU A 56 -9.90 17.45 -24.49
CA GLU A 56 -8.67 16.82 -24.00
C GLU A 56 -8.45 15.43 -24.61
N VAL A 57 -9.54 14.67 -24.82
CA VAL A 57 -9.47 13.36 -25.48
C VAL A 57 -9.06 13.50 -26.95
N ASP A 58 -9.63 14.45 -27.66
CA ASP A 58 -9.35 14.68 -29.08
C ASP A 58 -7.93 15.19 -29.34
N ALA A 59 -7.35 15.86 -28.34
CA ALA A 59 -5.96 16.34 -28.33
C ALA A 59 -4.95 15.32 -27.77
N ALA A 60 -5.40 14.14 -27.34
CA ALA A 60 -4.53 13.13 -26.72
C ALA A 60 -3.57 12.51 -27.73
N LEU A 61 -2.44 11.99 -27.22
CA LEU A 61 -1.49 11.25 -28.03
C LEU A 61 -2.08 9.89 -28.46
N HIS A 62 -1.61 9.39 -29.58
CA HIS A 62 -2.01 8.09 -30.09
C HIS A 62 -1.35 6.96 -29.31
N TYR A 63 -2.07 5.89 -29.08
CA TYR A 63 -1.48 4.65 -28.59
C TYR A 63 -0.85 3.88 -29.75
N LYS A 64 0.28 3.23 -29.49
CA LYS A 64 1.12 2.54 -30.47
C LYS A 64 0.38 1.54 -31.34
N ASP A 65 -0.51 0.76 -30.77
CA ASP A 65 -1.22 -0.32 -31.46
C ASP A 65 -2.61 0.08 -31.94
N SER A 66 -2.93 1.37 -31.89
CA SER A 66 -4.24 1.86 -32.31
C SER A 66 -4.16 2.62 -33.63
N PRO A 67 -4.90 2.21 -34.65
CA PRO A 67 -5.04 2.99 -35.89
C PRO A 67 -5.87 4.27 -35.72
N THR A 68 -6.51 4.41 -34.57
CA THR A 68 -7.27 5.60 -34.16
C THR A 68 -6.52 6.32 -33.03
N ASN A 69 -6.84 7.57 -32.75
CA ASN A 69 -6.16 8.42 -31.77
C ASN A 69 -6.11 7.85 -30.33
N TYR A 70 -6.73 6.72 -30.10
CA TYR A 70 -6.90 6.18 -28.77
C TYR A 70 -6.52 4.71 -28.78
N GLY A 71 -5.88 4.27 -27.74
CA GLY A 71 -5.52 2.87 -27.57
C GLY A 71 -6.67 1.91 -27.72
N LEU A 72 -7.86 2.39 -27.52
CA LEU A 72 -9.11 1.69 -27.80
C LEU A 72 -10.08 2.73 -28.33
N ALA A 73 -10.85 2.39 -29.34
CA ALA A 73 -11.85 3.25 -29.99
C ALA A 73 -12.87 3.91 -29.02
N ASP A 74 -12.76 3.61 -27.73
CA ASP A 74 -13.71 3.99 -26.69
C ASP A 74 -13.12 4.85 -25.55
N THR A 75 -11.89 5.41 -25.68
CA THR A 75 -11.39 6.37 -24.70
C THR A 75 -12.31 7.59 -24.67
N LYS A 76 -12.73 7.98 -23.49
CA LYS A 76 -13.72 9.05 -23.27
C LYS A 76 -13.31 9.93 -22.10
N PRO A 77 -13.92 11.11 -21.96
CA PRO A 77 -13.77 11.89 -20.74
C PRO A 77 -14.01 11.05 -19.49
N GLY A 78 -13.13 11.20 -18.50
CA GLY A 78 -13.13 10.41 -17.28
C GLY A 78 -12.29 9.14 -17.33
N ASP A 79 -11.68 8.77 -18.45
CA ASP A 79 -10.68 7.70 -18.51
C ASP A 79 -9.29 8.23 -18.13
N PHE A 80 -8.36 7.34 -17.70
CA PHE A 80 -7.01 7.71 -17.34
C PHE A 80 -6.26 8.37 -18.49
N LYS A 81 -5.58 9.46 -18.17
CA LYS A 81 -4.60 10.14 -19.00
C LYS A 81 -3.21 9.69 -18.59
N PHE A 82 -2.54 8.97 -19.48
CA PHE A 82 -1.17 8.48 -19.26
C PHE A 82 -0.15 9.48 -19.82
N LYS A 83 1.02 9.47 -19.20
CA LYS A 83 2.17 10.26 -19.61
C LYS A 83 2.96 9.52 -20.69
N ASP A 84 3.36 10.23 -21.72
CA ASP A 84 4.44 9.83 -22.62
C ASP A 84 5.77 10.03 -21.86
N VAL A 85 6.38 8.92 -21.45
CA VAL A 85 7.57 8.93 -20.59
C VAL A 85 8.84 9.14 -21.41
N ASN A 86 8.89 8.55 -22.60
CA ASN A 86 10.05 8.60 -23.47
C ASN A 86 10.06 9.85 -24.39
N GLY A 87 8.92 10.54 -24.56
CA GLY A 87 8.76 11.78 -25.33
C GLY A 87 8.74 11.57 -26.85
N ASP A 88 8.36 10.37 -27.31
CA ASP A 88 8.32 10.08 -28.74
C ASP A 88 7.01 10.45 -29.43
N GLY A 89 6.01 10.92 -28.66
CA GLY A 89 4.69 11.33 -29.14
C GLY A 89 3.71 10.19 -29.37
N ILE A 90 4.04 8.97 -28.96
CA ILE A 90 3.22 7.77 -29.06
C ILE A 90 3.08 7.16 -27.66
N LEU A 91 1.88 6.77 -27.24
CA LEU A 91 1.68 6.11 -25.95
C LEU A 91 1.83 4.59 -26.08
N ASP A 92 2.90 4.05 -25.50
CA ASP A 92 3.12 2.60 -25.32
C ASP A 92 3.22 2.24 -23.84
N ILE A 93 2.09 2.29 -23.14
CA ILE A 93 1.99 1.96 -21.70
C ILE A 93 2.31 0.49 -21.39
N SER A 94 2.37 -0.34 -22.44
CA SER A 94 2.71 -1.76 -22.31
C SER A 94 4.21 -2.02 -22.28
N ASP A 95 5.04 -1.07 -22.73
CA ASP A 95 6.48 -1.21 -22.82
C ASP A 95 7.26 0.07 -22.54
N THR A 96 7.35 1.01 -23.50
CA THR A 96 8.30 2.13 -23.47
C THR A 96 7.88 3.27 -22.55
N ASP A 97 6.57 3.43 -22.26
CA ASP A 97 6.04 4.49 -21.40
C ASP A 97 5.85 4.05 -19.95
N ARG A 98 6.84 3.39 -19.42
CA ARG A 98 6.92 3.06 -18.00
C ARG A 98 8.07 3.79 -17.34
N ALA A 99 7.86 4.15 -16.08
CA ALA A 99 8.90 4.75 -15.24
C ALA A 99 9.10 3.92 -13.96
N ILE A 100 10.29 4.05 -13.36
CA ILE A 100 10.50 3.63 -11.98
C ILE A 100 9.80 4.65 -11.10
N VAL A 101 8.75 4.21 -10.39
CA VAL A 101 7.82 5.11 -9.69
C VAL A 101 7.81 4.90 -8.19
N GLY A 102 8.67 4.02 -7.69
CA GLY A 102 8.82 3.77 -6.28
C GLY A 102 9.32 2.37 -5.96
N ASN A 103 9.38 2.05 -4.68
CA ASN A 103 9.78 0.73 -4.21
C ASN A 103 9.26 0.45 -2.80
N TYR A 104 9.31 -0.82 -2.40
CA TYR A 104 8.84 -1.26 -1.09
C TYR A 104 9.85 -1.04 0.05
N MET A 105 11.10 -0.67 -0.25
CA MET A 105 12.13 -0.51 0.76
C MET A 105 11.87 0.74 1.59
N PRO A 106 11.76 0.64 2.93
CA PRO A 106 11.54 1.81 3.76
C PRO A 106 12.80 2.66 3.89
N ASP A 107 12.62 3.96 4.04
CA ASP A 107 13.70 4.87 4.42
C ASP A 107 14.29 4.50 5.78
N PHE A 108 13.41 4.17 6.73
CA PHE A 108 13.80 3.65 8.04
C PHE A 108 12.62 2.94 8.72
N THR A 109 12.98 2.08 9.66
CA THR A 109 12.04 1.46 10.60
C THR A 109 12.40 1.89 12.02
N TYR A 110 11.41 2.00 12.88
CA TYR A 110 11.63 2.43 14.26
C TYR A 110 10.69 1.74 15.22
N GLY A 111 11.12 1.66 16.47
CA GLY A 111 10.31 1.16 17.55
C GLY A 111 10.66 1.80 18.87
N PHE A 112 9.68 1.94 19.73
CA PHE A 112 9.94 2.31 21.10
C PHE A 112 8.95 1.63 22.05
N GLY A 113 9.37 1.45 23.29
CA GLY A 113 8.54 0.92 24.35
C GLY A 113 8.77 1.64 25.66
N ALA A 114 7.72 1.69 26.48
CA ALA A 114 7.77 2.20 27.84
C ALA A 114 7.13 1.21 28.80
N ASN A 115 7.77 0.99 29.94
CA ASN A 115 7.24 0.23 31.05
C ASN A 115 7.26 1.08 32.31
N LEU A 116 6.13 1.18 32.98
CA LEU A 116 5.96 1.96 34.20
C LEU A 116 5.43 1.03 35.28
N ALA A 117 5.96 1.15 36.48
CA ALA A 117 5.49 0.42 37.64
C ALA A 117 5.31 1.37 38.84
N TRP A 118 4.15 1.33 39.46
CA TRP A 118 3.85 2.15 40.62
C TRP A 118 2.82 1.51 41.53
N LYS A 119 3.16 1.30 42.79
CA LYS A 119 2.27 0.78 43.85
C LYS A 119 1.46 -0.48 43.43
N GLY A 120 2.11 -1.44 42.77
CA GLY A 120 1.49 -2.67 42.33
C GLY A 120 0.81 -2.57 40.95
N ILE A 121 0.66 -1.38 40.36
CA ILE A 121 0.22 -1.21 38.97
C ILE A 121 1.44 -1.31 38.07
N ASP A 122 1.36 -2.08 37.00
CA ASP A 122 2.31 -2.10 35.91
C ASP A 122 1.62 -1.78 34.60
N PHE A 123 2.25 -0.91 33.83
CA PHE A 123 1.78 -0.48 32.51
C PHE A 123 2.90 -0.65 31.51
N GLY A 124 2.60 -1.27 30.37
CA GLY A 124 3.54 -1.43 29.27
C GLY A 124 2.89 -0.98 27.96
N ILE A 125 3.67 -0.31 27.11
CA ILE A 125 3.26 0.06 25.75
C ILE A 125 4.43 -0.13 24.79
N ILE A 126 4.14 -0.68 23.60
CA ILE A 126 5.13 -0.92 22.54
C ILE A 126 4.60 -0.36 21.24
N PHE A 127 5.45 0.43 20.57
CA PHE A 127 5.20 0.99 19.25
C PHE A 127 6.16 0.42 18.21
N GLN A 128 5.68 0.32 16.98
CA GLN A 128 6.48 0.00 15.80
C GLN A 128 6.04 0.92 14.65
N GLY A 129 7.01 1.43 13.90
CA GLY A 129 6.74 2.25 12.73
C GLY A 129 7.66 1.89 11.57
N VAL A 130 7.15 2.16 10.38
CA VAL A 130 7.85 2.08 9.11
C VAL A 130 7.60 3.39 8.38
N GLN A 131 8.63 3.94 7.74
CA GLN A 131 8.54 5.22 7.05
C GLN A 131 9.16 5.14 5.66
N GLY A 132 8.47 5.71 4.67
CA GLY A 132 8.98 5.96 3.33
C GLY A 132 8.94 4.77 2.37
N ASN A 133 8.31 3.66 2.75
CA ASN A 133 8.02 2.59 1.80
C ASN A 133 6.75 2.89 1.00
N GLU A 134 6.71 2.41 -0.24
CA GLU A 134 5.50 2.46 -1.06
C GLU A 134 4.92 1.07 -1.22
N ILE A 135 3.60 1.00 -1.40
CA ILE A 135 2.84 -0.24 -1.59
C ILE A 135 2.12 -0.16 -2.92
N LEU A 136 2.26 -1.20 -3.73
CA LEU A 136 1.45 -1.40 -4.93
C LEU A 136 0.11 -2.04 -4.54
N ASN A 137 -0.90 -1.19 -4.29
CA ASN A 137 -2.22 -1.62 -3.85
C ASN A 137 -3.07 -2.10 -5.03
N LEU A 138 -2.97 -3.37 -5.36
CA LEU A 138 -3.75 -3.98 -6.44
C LEU A 138 -5.22 -4.19 -6.07
N SER A 139 -5.58 -4.10 -4.80
CA SER A 139 -6.98 -4.13 -4.37
C SER A 139 -7.78 -2.94 -4.91
N ARG A 140 -7.12 -1.80 -5.14
CA ARG A 140 -7.73 -0.63 -5.80
C ARG A 140 -8.28 -0.97 -7.19
N ARG A 141 -7.63 -1.85 -7.92
CA ARG A 141 -8.08 -2.33 -9.22
C ARG A 141 -9.52 -2.88 -9.19
N TYR A 142 -9.93 -3.41 -8.06
CA TYR A 142 -11.27 -3.98 -7.88
C TYR A 142 -12.23 -2.98 -7.22
N PHE A 143 -11.79 -2.27 -6.21
CA PHE A 143 -12.67 -1.47 -5.36
C PHE A 143 -12.85 -0.02 -5.82
N TYR A 144 -12.02 0.45 -6.76
CA TYR A 144 -12.13 1.76 -7.40
C TYR A 144 -12.32 1.66 -8.91
N ASN A 145 -12.23 0.45 -9.46
CA ASN A 145 -12.54 0.23 -10.87
C ASN A 145 -14.06 0.16 -11.02
N HIS A 146 -14.63 1.19 -11.61
CA HIS A 146 -16.06 1.30 -11.86
C HIS A 146 -16.50 0.53 -13.12
N GLU A 147 -15.70 -0.40 -13.57
CA GLU A 147 -15.95 -1.30 -14.68
C GLU A 147 -16.52 -2.63 -14.16
N GLY A 148 -17.68 -3.05 -14.64
CA GLY A 148 -18.26 -4.32 -14.25
C GLY A 148 -19.17 -4.31 -13.02
N ASN A 149 -19.23 -5.42 -12.28
CA ASN A 149 -20.24 -5.72 -11.26
C ASN A 149 -19.62 -5.82 -9.84
N MET A 150 -18.60 -5.05 -9.54
CA MET A 150 -17.92 -5.10 -8.25
C MET A 150 -18.46 -4.06 -7.28
N ASN A 151 -18.39 -4.36 -5.98
CA ASN A 151 -18.61 -3.38 -4.93
C ASN A 151 -17.43 -2.41 -4.88
N ASN A 152 -17.75 -1.13 -4.65
CA ASN A 152 -16.75 -0.07 -4.62
C ASN A 152 -16.59 0.50 -3.21
N TYR A 153 -15.40 1.05 -2.92
CA TYR A 153 -15.17 1.83 -1.72
C TYR A 153 -15.90 3.17 -1.77
N LYS A 154 -16.15 3.76 -0.60
CA LYS A 154 -16.78 5.08 -0.47
C LYS A 154 -16.06 6.17 -1.25
N GLY A 155 -14.73 6.11 -1.34
CA GLY A 155 -13.91 7.04 -2.13
C GLY A 155 -14.28 7.11 -3.61
N SER A 156 -14.89 6.04 -4.15
CA SER A 156 -15.43 5.99 -5.50
C SER A 156 -16.55 7.00 -5.78
N LEU A 157 -17.18 7.55 -4.75
CA LEU A 157 -18.17 8.62 -4.92
C LEU A 157 -17.54 9.91 -5.48
N ASN A 158 -16.24 10.10 -5.29
CA ASN A 158 -15.47 11.22 -5.80
C ASN A 158 -14.81 10.92 -7.15
N ARG A 159 -15.48 10.10 -7.99
CA ARG A 159 -15.06 9.80 -9.36
C ARG A 159 -15.46 10.91 -10.32
N TRP A 160 -14.92 10.88 -11.52
CA TRP A 160 -15.41 11.68 -12.63
C TRP A 160 -16.88 11.30 -12.96
N LYS A 161 -17.78 12.26 -13.07
CA LYS A 161 -19.19 12.06 -13.39
C LYS A 161 -19.63 12.80 -14.66
N SER A 162 -19.09 13.99 -14.86
CA SER A 162 -19.33 14.82 -16.02
C SER A 162 -18.20 15.83 -16.19
N GLU A 163 -18.18 16.53 -17.32
CA GLU A 163 -17.21 17.62 -17.59
C GLU A 163 -17.28 18.75 -16.56
N THR A 164 -18.43 18.95 -15.90
CA THR A 164 -18.63 19.93 -14.84
C THR A 164 -18.45 19.36 -13.43
N ASP A 165 -18.36 18.04 -13.28
CA ASP A 165 -18.07 17.34 -12.00
C ASP A 165 -17.01 16.27 -12.25
N THR A 166 -15.77 16.69 -12.29
CA THR A 166 -14.59 15.82 -12.53
C THR A 166 -14.15 15.07 -11.28
N GLY A 167 -14.83 15.23 -10.15
CA GLY A 167 -14.52 14.57 -8.87
C GLY A 167 -13.12 14.94 -8.39
N SER A 168 -12.32 13.93 -8.01
CA SER A 168 -10.92 14.14 -7.59
C SER A 168 -9.96 14.50 -8.73
N GLY A 169 -10.37 14.35 -9.98
CA GLY A 169 -9.47 14.44 -11.14
C GLY A 169 -8.54 13.22 -11.31
N MET A 170 -8.63 12.24 -10.41
CA MET A 170 -7.79 11.03 -10.40
C MET A 170 -8.60 9.74 -10.44
N ASN A 171 -9.88 9.76 -10.07
CA ASN A 171 -10.75 8.60 -10.10
C ASN A 171 -11.56 8.56 -11.39
N VAL A 172 -11.47 7.44 -12.07
CA VAL A 172 -12.07 7.23 -13.39
C VAL A 172 -13.60 7.26 -13.38
N ARG A 173 -14.19 7.50 -14.54
CA ARG A 173 -15.64 7.43 -14.76
C ARG A 173 -16.19 6.04 -14.48
N ALA A 174 -17.48 5.96 -14.15
CA ALA A 174 -18.18 4.67 -14.12
C ALA A 174 -18.40 4.16 -15.56
N ASN A 175 -17.97 2.93 -15.83
CA ASN A 175 -18.17 2.25 -17.09
C ASN A 175 -18.50 0.78 -16.84
N ARG A 176 -19.58 0.31 -17.39
CA ARG A 176 -19.98 -1.09 -17.22
C ARG A 176 -19.17 -2.06 -18.09
N VAL A 177 -18.55 -1.55 -19.12
CA VAL A 177 -17.78 -2.36 -20.07
C VAL A 177 -16.34 -1.86 -20.04
N SER A 178 -15.41 -2.74 -19.68
CA SER A 178 -13.99 -2.43 -19.67
C SER A 178 -13.51 -2.11 -21.08
N LYS A 179 -13.36 -0.84 -21.40
CA LYS A 179 -12.97 -0.37 -22.74
C LYS A 179 -11.96 0.78 -22.72
N GLY A 180 -11.63 1.33 -21.63
CA GLY A 180 -10.49 2.24 -21.49
C GLY A 180 -9.28 1.46 -20.99
N GLN A 181 -8.17 2.15 -20.78
CA GLN A 181 -7.00 1.59 -20.11
C GLN A 181 -7.10 1.73 -18.57
N ASN A 182 -8.31 1.95 -18.04
CA ASN A 182 -8.54 2.23 -16.61
C ASN A 182 -8.18 1.05 -15.70
N GLY A 183 -8.21 -0.17 -16.22
CA GLY A 183 -7.76 -1.37 -15.51
C GLY A 183 -6.24 -1.58 -15.51
N THR A 184 -5.46 -0.72 -16.18
CA THR A 184 -4.01 -0.85 -16.26
C THR A 184 -3.37 -0.50 -14.92
N THR A 185 -2.53 -1.41 -14.40
CA THR A 185 -1.73 -1.15 -13.21
C THR A 185 -0.74 0.00 -13.50
N SER A 186 -0.79 1.03 -12.68
CA SER A 186 -0.12 2.32 -12.93
C SER A 186 0.25 3.00 -11.61
N THR A 187 0.84 4.19 -11.69
CA THR A 187 1.13 5.01 -10.50
C THR A 187 -0.09 5.27 -9.61
N TRP A 188 -1.30 5.24 -10.18
CA TRP A 188 -2.53 5.38 -9.41
C TRP A 188 -2.73 4.28 -8.35
N HIS A 189 -2.08 3.13 -8.51
CA HIS A 189 -2.13 2.02 -7.57
C HIS A 189 -1.02 2.07 -6.51
N VAL A 190 -0.05 2.98 -6.65
CA VAL A 190 1.05 3.14 -5.69
C VAL A 190 0.63 4.07 -4.57
N GLU A 191 0.74 3.63 -3.34
CA GLU A 191 0.37 4.37 -2.14
C GLU A 191 1.52 4.42 -1.14
N ASP A 192 1.51 5.46 -0.30
CA ASP A 192 2.40 5.55 0.86
C ASP A 192 2.08 4.42 1.85
N GLY A 193 3.06 3.56 2.08
CA GLY A 193 2.98 2.45 3.02
C GLY A 193 3.43 2.80 4.44
N SER A 194 3.75 4.05 4.71
CA SER A 194 4.21 4.48 6.04
C SER A 194 3.14 4.27 7.10
N TYR A 195 3.55 3.79 8.26
CA TYR A 195 2.64 3.61 9.38
C TYR A 195 3.32 3.71 10.74
N LEU A 196 2.53 4.04 11.76
CA LEU A 196 2.83 3.87 13.17
C LEU A 196 1.79 2.96 13.81
N ARG A 197 2.23 1.89 14.46
CA ARG A 197 1.35 0.93 15.14
C ARG A 197 1.67 0.84 16.61
N ILE A 198 0.64 0.84 17.42
CA ILE A 198 0.73 0.37 18.80
C ILE A 198 0.65 -1.15 18.75
N LYS A 199 1.77 -1.84 18.99
CA LYS A 199 1.85 -3.31 18.92
C LYS A 199 1.22 -3.97 20.12
N ASN A 200 1.41 -3.37 21.28
CA ASN A 200 0.86 -3.90 22.54
C ASN A 200 0.64 -2.80 23.55
N ILE A 201 -0.46 -2.91 24.27
CA ILE A 201 -0.72 -2.19 25.52
C ILE A 201 -1.02 -3.23 26.58
N SER A 202 -0.36 -3.15 27.71
CA SER A 202 -0.63 -4.02 28.86
C SER A 202 -0.81 -3.20 30.13
N LEU A 203 -1.77 -3.59 30.94
CA LEU A 203 -2.02 -3.05 32.27
C LEU A 203 -2.19 -4.18 33.23
N GLY A 204 -1.41 -4.22 34.27
CA GLY A 204 -1.47 -5.21 35.34
C GLY A 204 -1.62 -4.56 36.70
N TYR A 205 -2.16 -5.32 37.63
CA TYR A 205 -2.24 -4.95 39.04
C TYR A 205 -1.89 -6.17 39.90
N THR A 206 -0.83 -6.02 40.69
CA THR A 206 -0.41 -7.00 41.68
C THR A 206 -1.10 -6.68 43.02
N LEU A 207 -1.90 -7.60 43.50
CA LEU A 207 -2.67 -7.44 44.71
C LEU A 207 -1.75 -7.28 45.93
N PRO A 208 -2.08 -6.40 46.88
CA PRO A 208 -1.33 -6.26 48.13
C PRO A 208 -1.32 -7.58 48.93
N ALA A 209 -0.18 -7.95 49.52
CA ALA A 209 -0.01 -9.17 50.29
C ALA A 209 -1.09 -9.38 51.39
N LYS A 210 -1.56 -8.29 51.99
CA LYS A 210 -2.62 -8.32 53.01
C LYS A 210 -3.96 -8.90 52.51
N TRP A 211 -4.23 -8.83 51.19
CA TRP A 211 -5.50 -9.32 50.60
C TRP A 211 -5.43 -10.80 50.25
N ILE A 212 -4.24 -11.31 49.98
CA ILE A 212 -4.03 -12.66 49.45
C ILE A 212 -3.49 -13.66 50.51
N ARG A 213 -3.05 -13.13 51.65
CA ARG A 213 -2.44 -13.92 52.74
C ARG A 213 -3.34 -15.08 53.23
N ASN A 214 -4.64 -14.85 53.34
CA ASN A 214 -5.59 -15.85 53.79
C ASN A 214 -5.88 -16.95 52.73
N ALA A 215 -5.47 -16.74 51.48
CA ALA A 215 -5.60 -17.67 50.39
C ALA A 215 -4.32 -18.53 50.16
N TYR A 216 -3.33 -18.44 51.09
CA TYR A 216 -2.04 -19.12 50.97
C TYR A 216 -1.26 -18.79 49.70
N LEU A 217 -1.50 -17.58 49.11
CA LEU A 217 -0.82 -17.12 47.92
C LEU A 217 0.36 -16.22 48.30
N GLN A 218 1.49 -16.40 47.60
CA GLN A 218 2.64 -15.51 47.71
C GLN A 218 2.43 -14.25 46.87
N SER A 219 1.82 -14.41 45.69
CA SER A 219 1.48 -13.27 44.81
C SER A 219 0.24 -13.59 43.98
N ALA A 220 -0.54 -12.55 43.67
CA ALA A 220 -1.62 -12.58 42.70
C ALA A 220 -1.61 -11.33 41.87
N ARG A 221 -1.55 -11.46 40.53
CA ARG A 221 -1.59 -10.36 39.58
C ARG A 221 -2.69 -10.57 38.56
N VAL A 222 -3.56 -9.58 38.41
CA VAL A 222 -4.56 -9.53 37.33
C VAL A 222 -4.01 -8.61 36.23
N TYR A 223 -4.19 -8.98 34.98
CA TYR A 223 -3.74 -8.16 33.86
C TYR A 223 -4.69 -8.19 32.69
N CYS A 224 -4.65 -7.12 31.90
CA CYS A 224 -5.25 -7.00 30.58
C CYS A 224 -4.17 -6.61 29.57
N SER A 225 -4.19 -7.21 28.42
CA SER A 225 -3.28 -6.89 27.31
C SER A 225 -4.06 -6.82 26.02
N ILE A 226 -3.75 -5.81 25.20
CA ILE A 226 -4.36 -5.62 23.89
C ILE A 226 -3.24 -5.58 22.86
N GLN A 227 -3.28 -6.51 21.91
CA GLN A 227 -2.36 -6.54 20.77
C GLN A 227 -2.99 -5.79 19.59
N ASN A 228 -2.17 -5.04 18.87
CA ASN A 228 -2.52 -4.26 17.69
C ASN A 228 -3.76 -3.37 17.86
N PRO A 229 -3.90 -2.61 18.98
CA PRO A 229 -5.10 -1.80 19.21
C PRO A 229 -5.31 -0.74 18.15
N PHE A 230 -4.24 -0.10 17.66
CA PHE A 230 -4.31 1.00 16.69
C PHE A 230 -3.15 0.95 15.70
N THR A 231 -3.47 1.26 14.43
CA THR A 231 -2.51 1.53 13.36
C THR A 231 -2.88 2.88 12.75
N PHE A 232 -1.90 3.78 12.69
CA PHE A 232 -2.02 5.10 12.08
C PHE A 232 -1.30 5.06 10.74
N THR A 233 -2.02 5.24 9.64
CA THR A 233 -1.50 5.17 8.28
C THR A 233 -2.44 5.92 7.33
N ASN A 234 -1.90 6.39 6.20
CA ASN A 234 -2.68 6.92 5.08
C ASN A 234 -2.99 5.83 4.03
N TYR A 235 -2.43 4.63 4.20
CA TYR A 235 -2.67 3.52 3.30
C TYR A 235 -4.14 3.08 3.35
N GLU A 236 -4.78 2.99 2.18
CA GLU A 236 -6.21 2.65 2.07
C GLU A 236 -6.51 1.15 2.17
N GLY A 237 -5.49 0.29 2.03
CA GLY A 237 -5.63 -1.17 2.18
C GLY A 237 -5.83 -1.60 3.63
N TYR A 238 -6.09 -2.90 3.82
CA TYR A 238 -6.40 -3.45 5.15
C TYR A 238 -5.22 -3.47 6.11
N ASN A 239 -4.00 -3.61 5.60
CA ASN A 239 -2.80 -3.68 6.42
C ASN A 239 -1.60 -3.14 5.64
N PRO A 240 -0.91 -2.09 6.11
CA PRO A 240 0.29 -1.57 5.46
C PRO A 240 1.51 -2.49 5.62
N GLU A 241 1.44 -3.50 6.47
CA GLU A 241 2.48 -4.52 6.63
C GLU A 241 2.28 -5.63 5.59
N VAL A 242 2.60 -5.29 4.33
CA VAL A 242 2.47 -6.20 3.20
C VAL A 242 3.62 -7.20 3.22
N SER A 243 3.29 -8.48 3.25
CA SER A 243 4.29 -9.54 3.16
C SER A 243 4.53 -9.94 1.71
N ASN A 244 5.76 -10.28 1.39
CA ASN A 244 6.11 -10.81 0.09
C ASN A 244 5.41 -12.10 -0.24
N ARG A 245 4.87 -12.18 -1.43
CA ARG A 245 4.28 -13.42 -1.90
C ARG A 245 5.30 -14.41 -2.45
N SER A 246 6.40 -14.00 -3.08
CA SER A 246 7.20 -14.99 -3.77
C SER A 246 8.66 -14.65 -4.06
N ALA A 247 9.08 -13.42 -4.22
CA ALA A 247 10.46 -13.12 -4.61
C ALA A 247 10.91 -11.72 -4.19
N ALA A 248 12.21 -11.57 -3.98
CA ALA A 248 12.83 -10.28 -3.70
C ALA A 248 12.60 -9.24 -4.81
N THR A 249 12.32 -9.70 -6.03
CA THR A 249 12.09 -8.86 -7.21
C THR A 249 10.64 -8.39 -7.39
N THR A 250 9.69 -8.79 -6.53
CA THR A 250 8.26 -8.44 -6.63
C THR A 250 7.69 -8.11 -5.25
N ASN A 251 8.38 -7.27 -4.50
CA ASN A 251 8.01 -6.90 -3.14
C ASN A 251 6.97 -5.79 -3.07
N GLY A 252 6.16 -5.77 -2.00
CA GLY A 252 5.26 -4.66 -1.69
C GLY A 252 3.96 -4.67 -2.49
N GLU A 253 3.58 -5.80 -3.07
CA GLU A 253 2.33 -5.97 -3.79
C GLU A 253 1.21 -6.40 -2.85
N ASP A 254 0.21 -5.54 -2.63
CA ASP A 254 -1.00 -5.90 -1.89
C ASP A 254 -2.09 -6.40 -2.83
N TYR A 255 -2.21 -7.72 -2.92
CA TYR A 255 -3.29 -8.40 -3.63
C TYR A 255 -4.24 -9.09 -2.65
N GLY A 256 -4.83 -8.29 -1.73
CA GLY A 256 -5.76 -8.76 -0.71
C GLY A 256 -5.08 -9.33 0.53
N VAL A 257 -4.12 -8.60 1.08
CA VAL A 257 -3.50 -8.92 2.36
C VAL A 257 -4.55 -8.92 3.47
N TYR A 258 -4.48 -9.94 4.32
CA TYR A 258 -5.46 -10.12 5.37
C TYR A 258 -5.37 -9.01 6.43
N PRO A 259 -6.51 -8.49 6.91
CA PRO A 259 -6.50 -7.48 7.96
C PRO A 259 -5.87 -8.03 9.24
N LEU A 260 -5.08 -7.22 9.91
CA LEU A 260 -4.45 -7.58 11.17
C LEU A 260 -5.49 -7.64 12.29
N SER A 261 -5.52 -8.74 13.03
CA SER A 261 -6.45 -8.91 14.14
C SER A 261 -6.04 -8.10 15.37
N ARG A 262 -7.04 -7.51 16.04
CA ARG A 262 -6.89 -7.00 17.40
C ARG A 262 -7.23 -8.13 18.38
N THR A 263 -6.31 -8.39 19.31
CA THR A 263 -6.51 -9.44 20.32
C THR A 263 -6.49 -8.83 21.70
N THR A 264 -7.54 -9.08 22.49
CA THR A 264 -7.61 -8.68 23.90
C THR A 264 -7.50 -9.92 24.76
N SER A 265 -6.59 -9.90 25.71
CA SER A 265 -6.37 -10.98 26.67
C SER A 265 -6.52 -10.43 28.08
N ILE A 266 -7.26 -11.17 28.92
CA ILE A 266 -7.35 -10.91 30.36
C ILE A 266 -6.85 -12.17 31.06
N GLY A 267 -6.00 -12.00 32.04
CA GLY A 267 -5.42 -13.15 32.76
C GLY A 267 -5.15 -12.84 34.22
N ILE A 268 -4.91 -13.92 34.96
CA ILE A 268 -4.53 -13.90 36.37
C ILE A 268 -3.29 -14.78 36.53
N ASN A 269 -2.26 -14.22 37.16
CA ASN A 269 -1.06 -14.96 37.57
C ASN A 269 -1.12 -15.19 39.07
N LEU A 270 -1.05 -16.43 39.51
CA LEU A 270 -1.02 -16.82 40.94
C LEU A 270 0.28 -17.52 41.24
N THR A 271 0.92 -17.15 42.34
CA THR A 271 2.10 -17.83 42.89
C THR A 271 1.75 -18.33 44.29
N PHE A 272 1.98 -19.61 44.53
CA PHE A 272 1.71 -20.30 45.81
C PHE A 272 2.97 -20.44 46.64
#